data_c9bf8611a6291135c6bdbab8e82d121e
#
_entry.id   c9bf8611a6291135c6bdbab8e82d121e
#
_cell.length_a   1.000
_cell.length_b   1.000
_cell.length_c   1.000
_cell.angle_alpha   90.00
_cell.angle_beta   90.00
_cell.angle_gamma   90.00
#
_symmetry.space_group_name_H-M   'P 1'
#
loop_
_entity.id
_entity.type
_entity.pdbx_description
1 polymer ?
#
loop_
_entity_poly.entity_id
_entity_poly.type
_entity_poly.pdbx_seq_one_letter_code
_entity_poly.pdbx_strand_id
1 'polypeptide(L)'
;AGFETLLEEKYEADLADLLYFARLGSGNLVYRMGSLIRHLGGLDYIPPAFCPEDLRNISPGEWTSLIRDLAEYSAYDVLLLDIGSAVNGITELLKLCTKVFMPVSGDEIAAAKLEQYERVLKQQNALNVLEKTQKFSLPFVSGSGKGKAYMEQLVWGELGDFTRQLIREEQDGRMGTGRTEPAKKTQGTAGSDTGGGRPGDLQAD
;
A
#
# COMPACT_ATOMS: atom_id res chain seq x y z
N ALA A 1 12.76 3.96 2.44
CA ALA A 1 13.67 5.09 2.49
C ALA A 1 12.90 6.39 2.79
N GLY A 2 13.53 7.30 3.53
CA GLY A 2 12.89 8.56 3.90
C GLY A 2 12.11 8.55 5.22
N PHE A 3 11.98 7.40 5.87
CA PHE A 3 11.25 7.29 7.13
C PHE A 3 11.90 8.08 8.27
N GLU A 4 13.24 8.07 8.35
CA GLU A 4 14.00 8.90 9.29
C GLU A 4 13.69 10.40 9.10
N THR A 5 13.61 10.84 7.84
CA THR A 5 13.29 12.24 7.52
C THR A 5 11.83 12.56 7.85
N LEU A 6 10.92 11.62 7.61
CA LEU A 6 9.49 11.79 7.85
C LEU A 6 9.18 11.84 9.34
N LEU A 7 9.77 10.94 10.14
CA LEU A 7 9.54 10.85 11.57
C LEU A 7 10.47 11.74 12.40
N GLU A 8 11.49 12.34 11.76
CA GLU A 8 12.55 13.13 12.43
C GLU A 8 13.32 12.32 13.47
N GLU A 9 13.48 11.02 13.19
CA GLU A 9 14.18 10.06 14.03
C GLU A 9 15.38 9.48 13.28
N LYS A 10 16.44 9.11 14.02
CA LYS A 10 17.56 8.33 13.50
C LYS A 10 17.47 6.90 13.99
N TYR A 11 17.75 5.97 13.12
CA TYR A 11 17.76 4.55 13.45
C TYR A 11 19.20 4.05 13.56
N GLU A 12 19.50 3.35 14.63
CA GLU A 12 20.79 2.66 14.82
C GLU A 12 20.80 1.28 14.16
N ALA A 13 19.61 0.75 13.90
CA ALA A 13 19.41 -0.55 13.26
C ALA A 13 18.10 -0.55 12.46
N ASP A 14 18.04 -1.35 11.42
CA ASP A 14 16.97 -1.39 10.45
C ASP A 14 16.64 -2.82 9.94
N LEU A 15 15.87 -2.93 8.89
CA LEU A 15 15.46 -4.21 8.29
C LEU A 15 16.64 -5.03 7.76
N ALA A 16 17.75 -4.40 7.34
CA ALA A 16 18.93 -5.14 6.90
C ALA A 16 19.60 -5.84 8.07
N ASP A 17 19.63 -5.22 9.26
CA ASP A 17 20.11 -5.85 10.48
C ASP A 17 19.24 -7.05 10.89
N LEU A 18 17.91 -6.90 10.78
CA LEU A 18 16.99 -8.00 11.06
C LEU A 18 17.28 -9.21 10.17
N LEU A 19 17.45 -8.99 8.87
CA LEU A 19 17.80 -10.03 7.91
C LEU A 19 19.15 -10.69 8.23
N TYR A 20 20.12 -9.89 8.66
CA TYR A 20 21.40 -10.41 9.11
C TYR A 20 21.23 -11.34 10.32
N PHE A 21 20.45 -10.95 11.32
CA PHE A 21 20.19 -11.79 12.49
C PHE A 21 19.38 -13.05 12.15
N ALA A 22 18.44 -12.95 11.22
CA ALA A 22 17.69 -14.11 10.74
C ALA A 22 18.61 -15.18 10.11
N ARG A 23 19.65 -14.78 9.38
CA ARG A 23 20.67 -15.68 8.83
C ARG A 23 21.49 -16.41 9.90
N LEU A 24 21.59 -15.83 11.09
CA LEU A 24 22.29 -16.46 12.23
C LEU A 24 21.41 -17.47 12.99
N GLY A 25 20.15 -17.62 12.59
CA GLY A 25 19.19 -18.57 13.15
C GLY A 25 18.12 -17.92 14.03
N SER A 26 16.94 -18.58 14.13
CA SER A 26 15.73 -18.05 14.77
C SER A 26 15.92 -17.63 16.23
N GLY A 27 16.76 -18.33 17.00
CA GLY A 27 17.07 -17.95 18.38
C GLY A 27 17.75 -16.58 18.48
N ASN A 28 18.63 -16.23 17.55
CA ASN A 28 19.27 -14.92 17.50
C ASN A 28 18.27 -13.85 17.04
N LEU A 29 17.39 -14.18 16.10
CA LEU A 29 16.35 -13.28 15.61
C LEU A 29 15.48 -12.79 16.76
N VAL A 30 14.86 -13.70 17.53
CA VAL A 30 13.95 -13.38 18.64
C VAL A 30 14.65 -12.54 19.71
N TYR A 31 15.87 -12.93 20.08
CA TYR A 31 16.64 -12.19 21.08
C TYR A 31 16.97 -10.75 20.65
N ARG A 32 17.28 -10.56 19.37
CA ARG A 32 17.68 -9.26 18.81
C ARG A 32 16.51 -8.40 18.37
N MET A 33 15.36 -8.99 18.08
CA MET A 33 14.18 -8.27 17.57
C MET A 33 13.77 -7.10 18.47
N GLY A 34 13.83 -7.28 19.80
CA GLY A 34 13.49 -6.20 20.75
C GLY A 34 14.37 -4.94 20.61
N SER A 35 15.62 -5.08 20.17
CA SER A 35 16.50 -3.92 19.94
C SER A 35 16.25 -3.21 18.60
N LEU A 36 15.57 -3.88 17.66
CA LEU A 36 15.25 -3.36 16.33
C LEU A 36 13.89 -2.67 16.28
N ILE A 37 12.98 -3.06 17.18
CA ILE A 37 11.62 -2.55 17.21
C ILE A 37 11.61 -1.09 17.64
N ARG A 38 10.83 -0.30 16.91
CA ARG A 38 10.49 1.08 17.24
C ARG A 38 8.98 1.19 17.49
N HIS A 39 8.59 2.18 18.26
CA HIS A 39 7.21 2.38 18.68
C HIS A 39 6.67 3.69 18.13
N LEU A 40 5.55 3.64 17.44
CA LEU A 40 4.84 4.81 16.95
C LEU A 40 3.36 4.72 17.37
N GLY A 41 3.01 5.41 18.44
CA GLY A 41 1.67 5.24 19.04
C GLY A 41 1.46 3.81 19.53
N GLY A 42 0.41 3.16 19.03
CA GLY A 42 0.11 1.74 19.32
C GLY A 42 0.69 0.74 18.29
N LEU A 43 1.57 1.18 17.41
CA LEU A 43 2.20 0.36 16.37
C LEU A 43 3.67 0.11 16.70
N ASP A 44 4.05 -1.14 16.69
CA ASP A 44 5.45 -1.56 16.70
C ASP A 44 5.91 -1.77 15.26
N TYR A 45 7.08 -1.25 14.91
CA TYR A 45 7.60 -1.38 13.56
C TYR A 45 9.12 -1.58 13.54
N ILE A 46 9.60 -2.18 12.46
CA ILE A 46 11.01 -2.27 12.14
C ILE A 46 11.30 -1.23 11.06
N PRO A 47 12.27 -0.34 11.27
CA PRO A 47 12.62 0.66 10.27
C PRO A 47 12.97 0.03 8.92
N PRO A 48 12.58 0.66 7.80
CA PRO A 48 12.99 0.20 6.48
C PRO A 48 14.51 0.29 6.34
N ALA A 49 15.11 -0.60 5.56
CA ALA A 49 16.53 -0.54 5.25
C ALA A 49 16.91 0.84 4.71
N PHE A 50 17.97 1.41 5.29
CA PHE A 50 18.50 2.70 4.87
C PHE A 50 18.90 2.69 3.40
N CYS A 51 19.59 1.63 2.97
CA CYS A 51 20.00 1.40 1.59
C CYS A 51 19.12 0.31 0.94
N PRO A 52 18.21 0.64 0.00
CA PRO A 52 17.38 -0.36 -0.66
C PRO A 52 18.17 -1.43 -1.44
N GLU A 53 19.41 -1.13 -1.83
CA GLU A 53 20.30 -2.06 -2.50
C GLU A 53 20.64 -3.28 -1.64
N ASP A 54 20.70 -3.12 -0.31
CA ASP A 54 20.98 -4.20 0.63
C ASP A 54 19.91 -5.30 0.59
N LEU A 55 18.69 -4.94 0.18
CA LEU A 55 17.57 -5.87 0.04
C LEU A 55 17.55 -6.63 -1.29
N ARG A 56 18.26 -6.16 -2.32
CA ARG A 56 18.23 -6.77 -3.67
C ARG A 56 18.84 -8.16 -3.72
N ASN A 57 19.79 -8.43 -2.85
CA ASN A 57 20.52 -9.71 -2.81
C ASN A 57 19.85 -10.72 -1.86
N ILE A 58 18.73 -10.38 -1.27
CA ILE A 58 17.97 -11.30 -0.43
C ILE A 58 17.14 -12.21 -1.33
N SER A 59 17.30 -13.50 -1.15
CA SER A 59 16.54 -14.50 -1.92
C SER A 59 15.07 -14.58 -1.46
N PRO A 60 14.17 -15.05 -2.32
CA PRO A 60 12.77 -15.28 -1.93
C PRO A 60 12.65 -16.25 -0.74
N GLY A 61 13.56 -17.23 -0.64
CA GLY A 61 13.59 -18.19 0.47
C GLY A 61 13.93 -17.54 1.80
N GLU A 62 14.89 -16.61 1.84
CA GLU A 62 15.24 -15.87 3.04
C GLU A 62 14.10 -14.97 3.51
N TRP A 63 13.43 -14.29 2.59
CA TRP A 63 12.23 -13.51 2.91
C TRP A 63 11.12 -14.36 3.51
N THR A 64 10.81 -15.48 2.88
CA THR A 64 9.73 -16.36 3.37
C THR A 64 10.07 -17.01 4.70
N SER A 65 11.34 -17.35 4.95
CA SER A 65 11.83 -17.84 6.23
C SER A 65 11.68 -16.78 7.32
N LEU A 66 12.16 -15.56 7.07
CA LEU A 66 12.04 -14.46 8.02
C LEU A 66 10.57 -14.22 8.43
N ILE A 67 9.65 -14.14 7.47
CA ILE A 67 8.24 -13.89 7.79
C ILE A 67 7.61 -15.02 8.57
N ARG A 68 7.96 -16.28 8.27
CA ARG A 68 7.50 -17.44 9.06
C ARG A 68 8.06 -17.40 10.48
N ASP A 69 9.35 -17.13 10.64
CA ASP A 69 9.98 -17.03 11.95
C ASP A 69 9.36 -15.91 12.78
N LEU A 70 9.08 -14.75 12.18
CA LEU A 70 8.38 -13.67 12.84
C LEU A 70 6.95 -14.07 13.25
N ALA A 71 6.23 -14.75 12.38
CA ALA A 71 4.86 -15.21 12.69
C ALA A 71 4.82 -16.29 13.79
N GLU A 72 5.84 -17.16 13.85
CA GLU A 72 5.89 -18.28 14.79
C GLU A 72 6.43 -17.86 16.16
N TYR A 73 7.47 -17.03 16.17
CA TYR A 73 8.22 -16.76 17.40
C TYR A 73 8.00 -15.37 18.00
N SER A 74 7.31 -14.46 17.31
CA SER A 74 6.97 -13.17 17.90
C SER A 74 5.68 -13.25 18.73
N ALA A 75 5.46 -12.25 19.58
CA ALA A 75 4.24 -12.12 20.38
C ALA A 75 3.14 -11.31 19.66
N TYR A 76 3.29 -11.06 18.38
CA TYR A 76 2.35 -10.25 17.59
C TYR A 76 1.24 -11.10 16.97
N ASP A 77 -0.01 -10.64 17.13
CA ASP A 77 -1.17 -11.27 16.50
C ASP A 77 -1.28 -10.97 15.01
N VAL A 78 -0.70 -9.82 14.58
CA VAL A 78 -0.76 -9.33 13.21
C VAL A 78 0.59 -8.81 12.76
N LEU A 79 1.04 -9.27 11.60
CA LEU A 79 2.20 -8.75 10.90
C LEU A 79 1.76 -7.99 9.65
N LEU A 80 2.14 -6.72 9.56
CA LEU A 80 1.92 -5.87 8.38
C LEU A 80 3.22 -5.80 7.57
N LEU A 81 3.14 -6.16 6.30
CA LEU A 81 4.25 -6.08 5.37
C LEU A 81 4.04 -4.93 4.40
N ASP A 82 4.81 -3.86 4.56
CA ASP A 82 4.90 -2.80 3.54
C ASP A 82 5.92 -3.21 2.48
N ILE A 83 5.42 -3.64 1.32
CA ILE A 83 6.25 -4.28 0.29
C ILE A 83 6.48 -3.30 -0.87
N GLY A 84 7.72 -2.84 -0.99
CA GLY A 84 8.19 -2.03 -2.12
C GLY A 84 8.78 -2.85 -3.27
N SER A 85 9.13 -2.18 -4.35
CA SER A 85 9.67 -2.78 -5.58
C SER A 85 11.09 -3.35 -5.45
N ALA A 86 11.79 -3.10 -4.34
CA ALA A 86 13.15 -3.59 -4.12
C ALA A 86 13.21 -5.07 -3.68
N VAL A 87 12.06 -5.66 -3.33
CA VAL A 87 11.99 -7.02 -2.78
C VAL A 87 11.93 -8.05 -3.90
N ASN A 88 12.87 -9.00 -3.90
CA ASN A 88 12.84 -10.13 -4.81
C ASN A 88 11.81 -11.18 -4.36
N GLY A 89 11.10 -11.78 -5.31
CA GLY A 89 10.14 -12.84 -5.01
C GLY A 89 8.88 -12.36 -4.31
N ILE A 90 8.41 -11.15 -4.63
CA ILE A 90 7.18 -10.56 -4.07
C ILE A 90 6.01 -11.56 -4.10
N THR A 91 5.82 -12.29 -5.18
CA THR A 91 4.73 -13.27 -5.32
C THR A 91 4.77 -14.32 -4.21
N GLU A 92 5.95 -14.81 -3.83
CA GLU A 92 6.10 -15.82 -2.77
C GLU A 92 5.74 -15.23 -1.39
N LEU A 93 6.11 -13.98 -1.13
CA LEU A 93 5.69 -13.28 0.09
C LEU A 93 4.15 -13.07 0.11
N LEU A 94 3.59 -12.63 -1.00
CA LEU A 94 2.15 -12.43 -1.10
C LEU A 94 1.38 -13.75 -0.91
N LYS A 95 1.93 -14.91 -1.31
CA LYS A 95 1.32 -16.21 -1.04
C LYS A 95 1.24 -16.52 0.46
N LEU A 96 2.18 -16.03 1.28
CA LEU A 96 2.16 -16.21 2.74
C LEU A 96 1.13 -15.32 3.43
N CYS A 97 0.85 -14.14 2.91
CA CYS A 97 -0.10 -13.22 3.51
C CYS A 97 -1.51 -13.82 3.58
N THR A 98 -2.26 -13.56 4.62
CA THR A 98 -3.68 -13.92 4.71
C THR A 98 -4.55 -12.96 3.90
N LYS A 99 -4.15 -11.70 3.80
CA LYS A 99 -4.81 -10.63 3.04
C LYS A 99 -3.77 -9.77 2.33
N VAL A 100 -4.15 -9.24 1.19
CA VAL A 100 -3.34 -8.28 0.42
C VAL A 100 -4.16 -7.03 0.17
N PHE A 101 -3.67 -5.89 0.61
CA PHE A 101 -4.27 -4.59 0.37
C PHE A 101 -3.50 -3.89 -0.74
N MET A 102 -4.19 -3.53 -1.82
CA MET A 102 -3.56 -2.93 -2.99
C MET A 102 -4.19 -1.57 -3.30
N PRO A 103 -3.52 -0.46 -2.94
CA PRO A 103 -3.95 0.84 -3.38
C PRO A 103 -3.77 0.98 -4.90
N VAL A 104 -4.80 1.48 -5.56
CA VAL A 104 -4.81 1.71 -7.01
C VAL A 104 -5.23 3.15 -7.29
N SER A 105 -4.66 3.76 -8.33
CA SER A 105 -5.15 5.03 -8.85
C SER A 105 -6.21 4.79 -9.94
N GLY A 106 -7.08 5.78 -10.14
CA GLY A 106 -8.20 5.68 -11.10
C GLY A 106 -7.84 6.04 -12.54
N ASP A 107 -6.55 6.14 -12.87
CA ASP A 107 -6.10 6.50 -14.22
C ASP A 107 -5.90 5.26 -15.13
N GLU A 108 -5.89 5.47 -16.44
CA GLU A 108 -5.75 4.42 -17.44
C GLU A 108 -4.39 3.70 -17.39
N ILE A 109 -3.33 4.41 -16.98
CA ILE A 109 -1.98 3.83 -16.85
C ILE A 109 -1.97 2.84 -15.69
N ALA A 110 -2.58 3.20 -14.56
CA ALA A 110 -2.70 2.32 -13.41
C ALA A 110 -3.55 1.09 -13.74
N ALA A 111 -4.66 1.28 -14.49
CA ALA A 111 -5.49 0.17 -14.94
C ALA A 111 -4.71 -0.82 -15.83
N ALA A 112 -3.92 -0.32 -16.78
CA ALA A 112 -3.08 -1.14 -17.65
C ALA A 112 -1.99 -1.92 -16.86
N LYS A 113 -1.35 -1.26 -15.88
CA LYS A 113 -0.37 -1.90 -14.99
C LYS A 113 -1.01 -3.00 -14.14
N LEU A 114 -2.21 -2.74 -13.63
CA LEU A 114 -2.96 -3.70 -12.84
C LEU A 114 -3.32 -4.95 -13.66
N GLU A 115 -3.83 -4.76 -14.88
CA GLU A 115 -4.11 -5.87 -15.80
C GLU A 115 -2.86 -6.70 -16.11
N GLN A 116 -1.72 -6.02 -16.34
CA GLN A 116 -0.45 -6.71 -16.55
C GLN A 116 -0.04 -7.51 -15.31
N TYR A 117 -0.16 -6.93 -14.13
CA TYR A 117 0.16 -7.59 -12.87
C TYR A 117 -0.71 -8.85 -12.67
N GLU A 118 -2.01 -8.77 -12.90
CA GLU A 118 -2.91 -9.91 -12.80
C GLU A 118 -2.55 -11.02 -13.78
N ARG A 119 -2.16 -10.67 -15.01
CA ARG A 119 -1.68 -11.65 -15.99
C ARG A 119 -0.41 -12.36 -15.52
N VAL A 120 0.54 -11.62 -14.95
CA VAL A 120 1.77 -12.19 -14.38
C VAL A 120 1.45 -13.16 -13.26
N LEU A 121 0.58 -12.80 -12.32
CA LEU A 121 0.17 -13.70 -11.23
C LEU A 121 -0.49 -14.99 -11.75
N LYS A 122 -1.33 -14.90 -12.77
CA LYS A 122 -1.93 -16.06 -13.42
C LYS A 122 -0.87 -16.97 -14.04
N GLN A 123 0.12 -16.41 -14.74
CA GLN A 123 1.24 -17.16 -15.31
C GLN A 123 2.11 -17.83 -14.26
N GLN A 124 2.24 -17.24 -13.09
CA GLN A 124 2.99 -17.77 -11.95
C GLN A 124 2.18 -18.73 -11.04
N ASN A 125 0.99 -19.16 -11.48
CA ASN A 125 0.08 -19.99 -10.69
C ASN A 125 -0.18 -19.41 -9.28
N ALA A 126 -0.40 -18.10 -9.21
CA ALA A 126 -0.64 -17.36 -7.98
C ALA A 126 -2.08 -16.78 -7.91
N LEU A 127 -3.07 -17.51 -8.39
CA LEU A 127 -4.49 -17.10 -8.35
C LEU A 127 -4.97 -16.84 -6.92
N ASN A 128 -4.49 -17.62 -5.97
CA ASN A 128 -4.78 -17.42 -4.56
C ASN A 128 -4.35 -16.05 -4.02
N VAL A 129 -3.37 -15.39 -4.66
CA VAL A 129 -2.99 -14.01 -4.31
C VAL A 129 -4.07 -13.03 -4.79
N LEU A 130 -4.60 -13.24 -6.01
CA LEU A 130 -5.68 -12.39 -6.54
C LEU A 130 -6.95 -12.49 -5.70
N GLU A 131 -7.34 -13.70 -5.30
CA GLU A 131 -8.54 -13.96 -4.51
C GLU A 131 -8.55 -13.25 -3.15
N LYS A 132 -7.38 -13.08 -2.54
CA LYS A 132 -7.22 -12.39 -1.25
C LYS A 132 -6.78 -10.93 -1.38
N THR A 133 -6.67 -10.41 -2.63
CA THR A 133 -6.28 -9.03 -2.88
C THR A 133 -7.51 -8.12 -2.91
N GLN A 134 -7.53 -7.17 -2.00
CA GLN A 134 -8.49 -6.08 -2.00
C GLN A 134 -7.88 -4.84 -2.62
N LYS A 135 -8.51 -4.36 -3.68
CA LYS A 135 -8.13 -3.13 -4.37
C LYS A 135 -8.97 -1.98 -3.84
N PHE A 136 -8.36 -0.83 -3.63
CA PHE A 136 -9.05 0.38 -3.18
C PHE A 136 -8.31 1.62 -3.66
N SER A 137 -9.03 2.73 -3.70
CA SER A 137 -8.44 4.05 -3.95
C SER A 137 -8.21 4.76 -2.63
N LEU A 138 -7.00 5.29 -2.44
CA LEU A 138 -6.71 6.10 -1.26
C LEU A 138 -7.40 7.45 -1.37
N PRO A 139 -7.90 8.02 -0.27
CA PRO A 139 -8.37 9.40 -0.24
C PRO A 139 -7.18 10.33 -0.51
N PHE A 140 -7.49 11.48 -1.11
CA PHE A 140 -6.47 12.50 -1.32
C PHE A 140 -6.10 13.14 0.02
N VAL A 141 -4.83 13.03 0.39
CA VAL A 141 -4.31 13.68 1.60
C VAL A 141 -3.65 14.98 1.20
N SER A 142 -4.30 16.09 1.52
CA SER A 142 -3.71 17.42 1.37
C SER A 142 -2.88 17.76 2.61
N GLY A 143 -1.67 18.16 2.39
CA GLY A 143 -0.81 18.63 3.47
C GLY A 143 0.64 18.19 3.31
N SER A 144 1.51 18.92 3.95
CA SER A 144 2.93 18.59 4.06
C SER A 144 3.32 18.74 5.53
N GLY A 145 4.11 17.81 6.02
CA GLY A 145 4.58 17.88 7.40
C GLY A 145 5.60 16.79 7.66
N LYS A 146 6.14 16.84 8.87
CA LYS A 146 7.10 15.85 9.38
C LYS A 146 6.86 15.66 10.86
N GLY A 147 7.48 14.61 11.37
CA GLY A 147 7.47 14.31 12.79
C GLY A 147 6.13 13.81 13.30
N LYS A 148 6.05 13.70 14.61
CA LYS A 148 4.91 13.10 15.30
C LYS A 148 3.59 13.81 15.04
N ALA A 149 3.58 15.14 14.99
CA ALA A 149 2.37 15.93 14.74
C ALA A 149 1.78 15.64 13.35
N TYR A 150 2.61 15.45 12.33
CA TYR A 150 2.13 15.07 11.00
C TYR A 150 1.55 13.66 10.99
N MET A 151 2.18 12.71 11.68
CA MET A 151 1.65 11.36 11.81
C MET A 151 0.31 11.35 12.55
N GLU A 152 0.16 12.13 13.61
CA GLU A 152 -1.13 12.29 14.30
C GLU A 152 -2.20 12.88 13.37
N GLN A 153 -1.85 13.85 12.54
CA GLN A 153 -2.77 14.42 11.54
C GLN A 153 -3.23 13.36 10.52
N LEU A 154 -2.33 12.49 10.06
CA LEU A 154 -2.71 11.39 9.16
C LEU A 154 -3.64 10.38 9.85
N VAL A 155 -3.35 10.02 11.10
CA VAL A 155 -4.12 9.04 11.87
C VAL A 155 -5.52 9.55 12.19
N TRP A 156 -5.67 10.83 12.52
CA TRP A 156 -6.95 11.43 12.90
C TRP A 156 -7.68 12.16 11.76
N GLY A 157 -7.09 12.17 10.55
CA GLY A 157 -7.68 12.75 9.35
C GLY A 157 -8.40 11.72 8.47
N GLU A 158 -8.76 12.16 7.25
CA GLU A 158 -9.46 11.33 6.27
C GLU A 158 -8.80 9.99 5.98
N LEU A 159 -7.46 9.94 5.91
CA LEU A 159 -6.74 8.70 5.70
C LEU A 159 -6.93 7.72 6.86
N GLY A 160 -6.88 8.21 8.10
CA GLY A 160 -7.12 7.39 9.28
C GLY A 160 -8.56 6.90 9.38
N ASP A 161 -9.55 7.73 9.04
CA ASP A 161 -10.95 7.33 9.00
C ASP A 161 -11.20 6.26 7.94
N PHE A 162 -10.67 6.47 6.74
CA PHE A 162 -10.71 5.49 5.66
C PHE A 162 -10.09 4.16 6.08
N THR A 163 -8.90 4.20 6.68
CA THR A 163 -8.20 2.98 7.12
C THR A 163 -8.98 2.23 8.20
N ARG A 164 -9.56 2.95 9.16
CA ARG A 164 -10.43 2.35 10.19
C ARG A 164 -11.66 1.68 9.59
N GLN A 165 -12.27 2.31 8.59
CA GLN A 165 -13.40 1.72 7.87
C GLN A 165 -12.98 0.46 7.12
N LEU A 166 -11.86 0.50 6.38
CA LEU A 166 -11.31 -0.63 5.65
C LEU A 166 -11.07 -1.86 6.57
N ILE A 167 -10.50 -1.63 7.76
CA ILE A 167 -10.25 -2.69 8.73
C ILE A 167 -11.55 -3.24 9.32
N ARG A 168 -12.53 -2.39 9.62
CA ARG A 168 -13.84 -2.83 10.14
C ARG A 168 -14.60 -3.68 9.12
N GLU A 169 -14.63 -3.27 7.87
CA GLU A 169 -15.27 -4.04 6.79
C GLU A 169 -14.65 -5.43 6.63
N GLU A 170 -13.33 -5.53 6.81
CA GLU A 170 -12.63 -6.81 6.83
C GLU A 170 -13.05 -7.68 8.01
N GLN A 171 -13.12 -7.12 9.23
CA GLN A 171 -13.50 -7.85 10.44
C GLN A 171 -14.95 -8.32 10.41
N ASP A 172 -15.85 -7.51 9.86
CA ASP A 172 -17.28 -7.82 9.76
C ASP A 172 -17.61 -8.84 8.65
N GLY A 173 -16.60 -9.27 7.85
CA GLY A 173 -16.82 -10.17 6.72
C GLY A 173 -17.72 -9.58 5.61
N ARG A 174 -17.95 -8.28 5.62
CA ARG A 174 -18.83 -7.54 4.68
C ARG A 174 -18.12 -7.15 3.39
N MET A 175 -17.05 -7.78 3.03
CA MET A 175 -16.42 -7.56 1.76
C MET A 175 -17.15 -8.27 0.63
N GLY A 176 -18.29 -7.69 0.28
CA GLY A 176 -18.89 -7.93 -1.01
C GLY A 176 -17.88 -7.52 -2.08
N THR A 177 -17.76 -8.31 -3.14
CA THR A 177 -17.02 -8.00 -4.35
C THR A 177 -17.43 -6.62 -4.86
N GLY A 178 -16.73 -5.59 -4.39
CA GLY A 178 -17.00 -4.20 -4.75
C GLY A 178 -16.71 -4.00 -6.23
N ARG A 179 -17.77 -3.98 -7.02
CA ARG A 179 -17.78 -3.40 -8.34
C ARG A 179 -17.38 -1.95 -8.18
N THR A 180 -16.21 -1.58 -8.61
CA THR A 180 -15.85 -0.18 -8.85
C THR A 180 -16.78 0.34 -9.94
N GLU A 181 -17.83 1.06 -9.57
CA GLU A 181 -18.59 1.86 -10.54
C GLU A 181 -17.66 2.99 -11.02
N PRO A 182 -17.50 3.14 -12.35
CA PRO A 182 -16.77 4.28 -12.89
C PRO A 182 -17.53 5.57 -12.52
N ALA A 183 -16.80 6.56 -12.03
CA ALA A 183 -17.34 7.88 -11.71
C ALA A 183 -18.21 8.39 -12.86
N LYS A 184 -19.49 8.63 -12.60
CA LYS A 184 -20.43 9.24 -13.55
C LYS A 184 -19.87 10.61 -13.95
N LYS A 185 -19.49 10.75 -15.23
CA LYS A 185 -19.28 12.05 -15.85
C LYS A 185 -20.59 12.83 -15.74
N THR A 186 -20.59 13.88 -14.96
CA THR A 186 -21.66 14.89 -14.95
C THR A 186 -21.67 15.54 -16.33
N GLN A 187 -22.62 15.14 -17.17
CA GLN A 187 -22.94 15.88 -18.38
C GLN A 187 -23.58 17.20 -17.98
N GLY A 188 -22.87 18.28 -18.24
CA GLY A 188 -23.41 19.62 -18.15
C GLY A 188 -24.57 19.75 -19.14
N THR A 189 -25.76 20.03 -18.61
CA THR A 189 -26.94 20.42 -19.38
C THR A 189 -26.70 21.76 -20.05
N ALA A 190 -26.49 21.72 -21.38
CA ALA A 190 -26.55 22.92 -22.19
C ALA A 190 -28.02 23.38 -22.26
N GLY A 191 -28.32 24.52 -21.67
CA GLY A 191 -29.59 25.19 -21.80
C GLY A 191 -29.81 25.67 -23.23
N SER A 192 -30.91 25.24 -23.80
CA SER A 192 -31.45 25.76 -25.03
C SER A 192 -32.10 27.12 -24.74
N ASP A 193 -31.63 28.18 -25.37
CA ASP A 193 -32.39 29.43 -25.46
C ASP A 193 -32.69 29.70 -26.93
N THR A 194 -33.99 29.74 -27.20
CA THR A 194 -34.61 30.04 -28.48
C THR A 194 -34.87 31.54 -28.53
N GLY A 195 -34.34 32.23 -29.51
CA GLY A 195 -34.65 33.63 -29.79
C GLY A 195 -34.46 33.94 -31.26
N GLY A 196 -35.60 34.09 -31.96
CA GLY A 196 -35.68 34.30 -33.38
C GLY A 196 -35.26 35.69 -33.84
N GLY A 197 -35.05 35.85 -35.12
CA GLY A 197 -34.84 37.12 -35.80
C GLY A 197 -34.32 36.94 -37.23
N ARG A 198 -35.21 37.10 -38.19
CA ARG A 198 -35.01 37.11 -39.63
C ARG A 198 -34.62 38.51 -40.10
N PRO A 199 -34.45 38.76 -41.42
CA PRO A 199 -33.25 38.72 -42.21
C PRO A 199 -32.95 40.10 -42.85
N GLY A 200 -31.80 40.24 -43.46
CA GLY A 200 -31.48 41.48 -44.20
C GLY A 200 -30.35 41.26 -45.20
N ASP A 201 -30.71 41.35 -46.45
CA ASP A 201 -29.96 41.31 -47.68
C ASP A 201 -28.79 42.32 -47.74
N LEU A 202 -27.97 42.08 -48.79
CA LEU A 202 -27.20 42.95 -49.69
C LEU A 202 -25.69 42.76 -49.56
N GLN A 203 -25.10 42.10 -50.55
CA GLN A 203 -24.47 42.54 -51.81
C GLN A 203 -23.15 43.31 -51.64
N ALA A 204 -22.15 42.71 -52.32
CA ALA A 204 -21.12 43.26 -53.20
C ALA A 204 -20.09 44.23 -52.61
N ASP A 205 -18.85 43.93 -52.64
CA ASP A 205 -17.81 44.12 -53.69
C ASP A 205 -16.60 43.26 -53.37
#